data_c97a0f8ae6ae5c90606d9d4f9ffe3644
#
_entry.id   c97a0f8ae6ae5c90606d9d4f9ffe3644
#
_cell.length_a   1.000
_cell.length_b   1.000
_cell.length_c   1.000
_cell.angle_alpha   90.00
_cell.angle_beta   90.00
_cell.angle_gamma   90.00
#
_symmetry.space_group_name_H-M   'P 1'
#
loop_
_entity.id
_entity.type
_entity.pdbx_description
1 polymer ?
#
loop_
_entity_poly.entity_id
_entity_poly.type
_entity_poly.pdbx_seq_one_letter_code
_entity_poly.pdbx_strand_id
1 'polypeptide(L)'
;MLKCTAASKRFGGLQALKNVDLTVNDGEIAGLVGPNGSGKSTLLNLISGVYKPDSGQILFFNEDISNFPPYKICAKGITKTAQTVQSFPEMTAQENVLTSIMFNEKKSSGKIDGLARAQELLGFVGLGKEKFNVPAKNLNVVELRRIQLAKALATSPKLLLLDELLTGLTPKECDEAIELIKIIKKQGITVLIVEHVMRVIMGLCDHVIVLHHGEKICEGPPKEVVCNENVVKVYLGKRFTFGEEE
;
A
#
# COMPACT_ATOMS: atom_id res chain seq x y z
N MET A 1 14.90 1.26 5.22
CA MET A 1 14.55 1.22 3.77
C MET A 1 13.95 2.52 3.26
N LEU A 2 12.78 2.95 3.71
CA LEU A 2 12.12 4.22 3.35
C LEU A 2 12.15 5.18 4.53
N LYS A 3 12.49 6.46 4.31
CA LYS A 3 12.45 7.52 5.32
C LYS A 3 11.86 8.79 4.72
N CYS A 4 10.81 9.31 5.32
CA CYS A 4 10.31 10.65 5.08
C CYS A 4 10.76 11.56 6.23
N THR A 5 11.29 12.74 5.92
CA THR A 5 11.73 13.71 6.93
C THR A 5 11.04 15.04 6.66
N ALA A 6 10.27 15.53 7.62
CA ALA A 6 9.51 16.78 7.58
C ALA A 6 8.67 16.94 6.30
N ALA A 7 8.14 15.82 5.75
CA ALA A 7 7.40 15.81 4.50
C ALA A 7 6.12 16.63 4.62
N SER A 8 5.97 17.64 3.76
CA SER A 8 4.81 18.54 3.79
C SER A 8 4.20 18.68 2.40
N LYS A 9 2.85 18.82 2.36
CA LYS A 9 2.10 19.01 1.12
C LYS A 9 0.88 19.88 1.32
N ARG A 10 0.70 20.83 0.41
CA ARG A 10 -0.43 21.76 0.40
C ARG A 10 -1.16 21.67 -0.94
N PHE A 11 -2.46 21.79 -0.92
CA PHE A 11 -3.31 21.92 -2.10
C PHE A 11 -4.16 23.20 -1.95
N GLY A 12 -3.75 24.26 -2.65
CA GLY A 12 -4.36 25.58 -2.46
C GLY A 12 -4.27 26.03 -0.99
N GLY A 13 -5.41 26.26 -0.35
CA GLY A 13 -5.49 26.64 1.07
C GLY A 13 -5.37 25.48 2.06
N LEU A 14 -5.48 24.21 1.60
CA LEU A 14 -5.50 23.04 2.47
C LEU A 14 -4.10 22.49 2.69
N GLN A 15 -3.65 22.44 3.96
CA GLN A 15 -2.43 21.72 4.37
C GLN A 15 -2.78 20.23 4.54
N ALA A 16 -2.44 19.40 3.54
CA ALA A 16 -2.76 17.98 3.55
C ALA A 16 -1.75 17.15 4.37
N LEU A 17 -0.48 17.58 4.41
CA LEU A 17 0.58 16.99 5.25
C LEU A 17 1.44 18.11 5.80
N LYS A 18 1.81 18.00 7.10
CA LYS A 18 2.60 18.99 7.80
C LYS A 18 3.72 18.33 8.59
N ASN A 19 4.96 18.50 8.12
CA ASN A 19 6.19 18.01 8.74
C ASN A 19 6.11 16.52 9.17
N VAL A 20 5.63 15.66 8.26
CA VAL A 20 5.49 14.23 8.59
C VAL A 20 6.84 13.54 8.51
N ASP A 21 7.24 12.96 9.64
CA ASP A 21 8.35 12.02 9.74
C ASP A 21 7.83 10.59 9.75
N LEU A 22 8.37 9.74 8.88
CA LEU A 22 7.97 8.34 8.76
C LEU A 22 9.21 7.50 8.42
N THR A 23 9.32 6.34 9.05
CA THR A 23 10.34 5.35 8.71
C THR A 23 9.68 4.00 8.47
N VAL A 24 10.05 3.34 7.38
CA VAL A 24 9.70 1.94 7.09
C VAL A 24 10.99 1.17 6.96
N ASN A 25 11.17 0.15 7.81
CA ASN A 25 12.36 -0.68 7.81
C ASN A 25 12.28 -1.75 6.72
N ASP A 26 13.41 -2.35 6.39
CA ASP A 26 13.46 -3.43 5.41
C ASP A 26 12.82 -4.70 5.98
N GLY A 27 12.00 -5.37 5.17
CA GLY A 27 11.36 -6.63 5.54
C GLY A 27 10.21 -6.51 6.56
N GLU A 28 9.71 -5.29 6.89
CA GLU A 28 8.54 -5.13 7.77
C GLU A 28 7.24 -4.91 6.99
N ILE A 29 6.13 -5.12 7.68
CA ILE A 29 4.81 -4.62 7.27
C ILE A 29 4.47 -3.44 8.18
N ALA A 30 4.52 -2.23 7.62
CA ALA A 30 4.14 -1.01 8.31
C ALA A 30 2.68 -0.65 7.98
N GLY A 31 1.88 -0.34 8.99
CA GLY A 31 0.52 0.15 8.85
C GLY A 31 0.47 1.68 8.91
N LEU A 32 -0.21 2.31 7.97
CA LEU A 32 -0.51 3.73 7.99
C LEU A 32 -2.00 3.93 8.21
N VAL A 33 -2.37 4.39 9.38
CA VAL A 33 -3.76 4.51 9.82
C VAL A 33 -4.15 5.95 10.17
N GLY A 34 -5.44 6.20 10.28
CA GLY A 34 -5.99 7.52 10.60
C GLY A 34 -7.38 7.71 9.99
N PRO A 35 -8.16 8.69 10.44
CA PRO A 35 -9.48 8.99 9.88
C PRO A 35 -9.42 9.43 8.42
N ASN A 36 -10.59 9.49 7.76
CA ASN A 36 -10.67 10.02 6.42
C ASN A 36 -10.19 11.49 6.40
N GLY A 37 -9.44 11.87 5.37
CA GLY A 37 -8.84 13.20 5.27
C GLY A 37 -7.60 13.43 6.13
N SER A 38 -7.06 12.41 6.84
CA SER A 38 -5.85 12.58 7.66
C SER A 38 -4.54 12.72 6.89
N GLY A 39 -4.54 12.52 5.56
CA GLY A 39 -3.36 12.67 4.71
C GLY A 39 -2.72 11.36 4.23
N LYS A 40 -3.26 10.18 4.57
CA LYS A 40 -2.69 8.87 4.21
C LYS A 40 -2.43 8.70 2.71
N SER A 41 -3.45 8.88 1.89
CA SER A 41 -3.32 8.74 0.42
C SER A 41 -2.43 9.82 -0.17
N THR A 42 -2.39 11.03 0.43
CA THR A 42 -1.44 12.09 0.04
C THR A 42 0.00 11.63 0.30
N LEU A 43 0.28 11.04 1.47
CA LEU A 43 1.61 10.53 1.80
C LEU A 43 2.03 9.39 0.87
N LEU A 44 1.14 8.41 0.59
CA LEU A 44 1.41 7.36 -0.41
C LEU A 44 1.68 7.95 -1.80
N ASN A 45 0.97 9.01 -2.18
CA ASN A 45 1.18 9.69 -3.47
C ASN A 45 2.48 10.47 -3.52
N LEU A 46 2.98 11.01 -2.39
CA LEU A 46 4.34 11.58 -2.31
C LEU A 46 5.39 10.48 -2.49
N ILE A 47 5.26 9.36 -1.75
CA ILE A 47 6.22 8.25 -1.81
C ILE A 47 6.27 7.62 -3.21
N SER A 48 5.13 7.53 -3.90
CA SER A 48 5.05 6.98 -5.26
C SER A 48 5.35 7.99 -6.37
N GLY A 49 5.63 9.27 -6.03
CA GLY A 49 5.99 10.33 -6.98
C GLY A 49 4.84 10.89 -7.81
N VAL A 50 3.59 10.53 -7.48
CA VAL A 50 2.38 11.14 -8.07
C VAL A 50 2.32 12.63 -7.72
N TYR A 51 2.70 12.97 -6.48
CA TYR A 51 2.90 14.33 -6.04
C TYR A 51 4.35 14.55 -5.60
N LYS A 52 4.80 15.80 -5.70
CA LYS A 52 6.08 16.22 -5.10
C LYS A 52 5.80 16.85 -3.74
N PRO A 53 6.63 16.63 -2.73
CA PRO A 53 6.55 17.38 -1.48
C PRO A 53 6.82 18.87 -1.73
N ASP A 54 6.18 19.75 -0.97
CA ASP A 54 6.45 21.18 -1.02
C ASP A 54 7.65 21.54 -0.14
N SER A 55 7.88 20.72 0.92
CA SER A 55 9.09 20.75 1.75
C SER A 55 9.34 19.37 2.36
N GLY A 56 10.56 19.19 2.91
CA GLY A 56 11.00 17.92 3.44
C GLY A 56 11.63 17.01 2.37
N GLN A 57 11.93 15.78 2.76
CA GLN A 57 12.69 14.83 1.93
C GLN A 57 12.15 13.42 2.05
N ILE A 58 12.21 12.67 0.96
CA ILE A 58 11.87 11.25 0.90
C ILE A 58 13.09 10.48 0.41
N LEU A 59 13.63 9.63 1.29
CA LEU A 59 14.78 8.79 1.02
C LEU A 59 14.34 7.33 0.84
N PHE A 60 14.83 6.68 -0.19
CA PHE A 60 14.68 5.25 -0.41
C PHE A 60 16.07 4.62 -0.58
N PHE A 61 16.46 3.73 0.36
CA PHE A 61 17.84 3.23 0.49
C PHE A 61 18.88 4.36 0.46
N ASN A 62 18.62 5.43 1.25
CA ASN A 62 19.44 6.65 1.36
C ASN A 62 19.56 7.47 0.06
N GLU A 63 18.85 7.13 -1.00
CA GLU A 63 18.74 7.95 -2.20
C GLU A 63 17.53 8.87 -2.12
N ASP A 64 17.71 10.15 -2.40
CA ASP A 64 16.62 11.13 -2.44
C ASP A 64 15.76 10.93 -3.69
N ILE A 65 14.50 10.53 -3.46
CA ILE A 65 13.51 10.30 -4.50
C ILE A 65 12.42 11.37 -4.55
N SER A 66 12.51 12.43 -3.73
CA SER A 66 11.47 13.45 -3.54
C SER A 66 10.98 14.08 -4.85
N ASN A 67 11.87 14.20 -5.84
CA ASN A 67 11.57 14.80 -7.13
C ASN A 67 11.45 13.81 -8.30
N PHE A 68 11.48 12.50 -8.02
CA PHE A 68 11.41 11.51 -9.08
C PHE A 68 9.96 11.34 -9.58
N PRO A 69 9.76 11.19 -10.89
CA PRO A 69 8.47 10.84 -11.44
C PRO A 69 8.12 9.37 -11.15
N PRO A 70 6.82 8.98 -11.18
CA PRO A 70 6.35 7.65 -10.78
C PRO A 70 7.09 6.49 -11.48
N TYR A 71 7.39 6.62 -12.77
CA TYR A 71 8.08 5.55 -13.51
C TYR A 71 9.52 5.31 -13.01
N LYS A 72 10.23 6.37 -12.55
CA LYS A 72 11.57 6.23 -11.96
C LYS A 72 11.47 5.58 -10.56
N ILE A 73 10.49 5.96 -9.78
CA ILE A 73 10.23 5.38 -8.45
C ILE A 73 9.88 3.89 -8.57
N CYS A 74 8.99 3.54 -9.50
CA CYS A 74 8.70 2.14 -9.82
C CYS A 74 9.97 1.39 -10.26
N ALA A 75 10.80 2.02 -11.11
CA ALA A 75 12.07 1.46 -11.54
C ALA A 75 13.08 1.27 -10.40
N LYS A 76 12.98 1.98 -9.28
CA LYS A 76 13.78 1.78 -8.07
C LYS A 76 13.25 0.65 -7.18
N GLY A 77 12.02 0.19 -7.42
CA GLY A 77 11.38 -0.90 -6.70
C GLY A 77 10.30 -0.47 -5.71
N ILE A 78 9.71 0.71 -5.86
CA ILE A 78 8.52 1.11 -5.11
C ILE A 78 7.31 1.00 -6.04
N THR A 79 6.32 0.18 -5.68
CA THR A 79 5.10 0.03 -6.46
C THR A 79 3.89 0.23 -5.57
N LYS A 80 2.94 1.03 -6.07
CA LYS A 80 1.68 1.33 -5.38
C LYS A 80 0.51 0.64 -6.08
N THR A 81 -0.38 0.00 -5.31
CA THR A 81 -1.71 -0.36 -5.81
C THR A 81 -2.60 0.89 -5.83
N ALA A 82 -3.46 1.03 -6.83
CA ALA A 82 -4.40 2.13 -6.85
C ALA A 82 -5.60 1.84 -5.93
N GLN A 83 -6.15 2.85 -5.27
CA GLN A 83 -7.34 2.74 -4.44
C GLN A 83 -8.56 2.28 -5.26
N THR A 84 -8.71 2.82 -6.47
CA THR A 84 -9.70 2.35 -7.45
C THR A 84 -9.03 1.35 -8.37
N VAL A 85 -9.68 0.20 -8.59
CA VAL A 85 -9.11 -0.84 -9.46
C VAL A 85 -8.90 -0.31 -10.87
N GLN A 86 -7.64 -0.26 -11.29
CA GLN A 86 -7.25 0.15 -12.63
C GLN A 86 -6.86 -1.08 -13.47
N SER A 87 -7.79 -1.55 -14.27
CA SER A 87 -7.57 -2.62 -15.25
C SER A 87 -7.85 -2.11 -16.66
N PHE A 88 -7.31 -2.80 -17.65
CA PHE A 88 -7.71 -2.66 -19.05
C PHE A 88 -8.93 -3.56 -19.27
N PRO A 89 -10.15 -3.00 -19.39
CA PRO A 89 -11.39 -3.79 -19.30
C PRO A 89 -11.53 -4.85 -20.39
N GLU A 90 -11.04 -4.55 -21.60
CA GLU A 90 -11.12 -5.45 -22.76
C GLU A 90 -10.02 -6.52 -22.78
N MET A 91 -8.95 -6.32 -22.01
CA MET A 91 -7.87 -7.30 -21.88
C MET A 91 -8.25 -8.37 -20.85
N THR A 92 -7.79 -9.59 -21.10
CA THR A 92 -7.90 -10.71 -20.16
C THR A 92 -7.10 -10.45 -18.88
N ALA A 93 -7.35 -11.26 -17.83
CA ALA A 93 -6.61 -11.16 -16.58
C ALA A 93 -5.09 -11.29 -16.80
N GLN A 94 -4.66 -12.29 -17.59
CA GLN A 94 -3.23 -12.50 -17.85
C GLN A 94 -2.61 -11.39 -18.72
N GLU A 95 -3.33 -10.86 -19.70
CA GLU A 95 -2.85 -9.73 -20.50
C GLU A 95 -2.69 -8.47 -19.64
N ASN A 96 -3.60 -8.22 -18.71
CA ASN A 96 -3.47 -7.13 -17.74
C ASN A 96 -2.17 -7.23 -16.94
N VAL A 97 -1.79 -8.42 -16.45
CA VAL A 97 -0.54 -8.64 -15.71
C VAL A 97 0.68 -8.54 -16.63
N LEU A 98 0.56 -9.06 -17.84
CA LEU A 98 1.63 -9.03 -18.85
C LEU A 98 2.10 -7.60 -19.15
N THR A 99 1.19 -6.60 -19.17
CA THR A 99 1.59 -5.19 -19.36
C THR A 99 2.61 -4.72 -18.33
N SER A 100 2.48 -5.16 -17.07
CA SER A 100 3.41 -4.80 -15.99
C SER A 100 4.73 -5.56 -16.06
N ILE A 101 4.72 -6.81 -16.53
CA ILE A 101 5.92 -7.61 -16.78
C ILE A 101 6.76 -6.94 -17.89
N MET A 102 6.15 -6.58 -19.01
CA MET A 102 6.83 -5.93 -20.14
C MET A 102 7.49 -4.60 -19.74
N PHE A 103 6.88 -3.86 -18.82
CA PHE A 103 7.49 -2.64 -18.27
C PHE A 103 8.80 -2.94 -17.52
N ASN A 104 8.87 -4.09 -16.84
CA ASN A 104 10.02 -4.48 -16.02
C ASN A 104 11.12 -5.24 -16.82
N GLU A 105 10.77 -5.91 -17.94
CA GLU A 105 11.71 -6.72 -18.76
C GLU A 105 12.89 -5.91 -19.30
N LYS A 106 12.76 -4.60 -19.46
CA LYS A 106 13.90 -3.72 -19.82
C LYS A 106 15.07 -3.80 -18.84
N LYS A 107 14.90 -4.47 -17.70
CA LYS A 107 15.92 -4.66 -16.64
C LYS A 107 16.50 -6.08 -16.59
N SER A 108 15.87 -7.08 -17.20
CA SER A 108 16.35 -8.47 -17.16
C SER A 108 16.89 -8.89 -18.52
N SER A 109 18.14 -9.33 -18.56
CA SER A 109 18.84 -9.79 -19.78
C SER A 109 18.44 -11.20 -20.24
N GLY A 110 17.36 -11.79 -19.73
CA GLY A 110 16.85 -13.11 -20.10
C GLY A 110 15.46 -13.02 -20.74
N LYS A 111 15.20 -13.81 -21.79
CA LYS A 111 13.85 -14.02 -22.32
C LYS A 111 13.01 -14.74 -21.26
N ILE A 112 12.25 -13.98 -20.46
CA ILE A 112 11.22 -14.54 -19.58
C ILE A 112 10.01 -14.82 -20.47
N ASP A 113 9.41 -16.01 -20.36
CA ASP A 113 8.07 -16.22 -20.90
C ASP A 113 7.09 -15.36 -20.07
N GLY A 114 6.81 -14.16 -20.56
CA GLY A 114 5.97 -13.18 -19.88
C GLY A 114 4.58 -13.73 -19.58
N LEU A 115 4.05 -14.60 -20.45
CA LEU A 115 2.74 -15.22 -20.25
C LEU A 115 2.76 -16.24 -19.12
N ALA A 116 3.75 -17.12 -19.08
CA ALA A 116 3.92 -18.09 -18.00
C ALA A 116 4.09 -17.36 -16.64
N ARG A 117 4.88 -16.29 -16.62
CA ARG A 117 5.06 -15.46 -15.42
C ARG A 117 3.77 -14.76 -15.00
N ALA A 118 2.97 -14.26 -15.95
CA ALA A 118 1.66 -13.67 -15.63
C ALA A 118 0.71 -14.70 -15.00
N GLN A 119 0.66 -15.91 -15.55
CA GLN A 119 -0.16 -17.01 -15.01
C GLN A 119 0.31 -17.46 -13.61
N GLU A 120 1.63 -17.53 -13.39
CA GLU A 120 2.20 -17.82 -12.06
C GLU A 120 1.77 -16.78 -11.02
N LEU A 121 1.90 -15.47 -11.35
CA LEU A 121 1.50 -14.39 -10.46
C LEU A 121 0.00 -14.38 -10.18
N LEU A 122 -0.84 -14.65 -11.20
CA LEU A 122 -2.29 -14.77 -11.01
C LEU A 122 -2.64 -15.94 -10.10
N GLY A 123 -2.00 -17.08 -10.27
CA GLY A 123 -2.16 -18.22 -9.38
C GLY A 123 -1.69 -17.91 -7.96
N PHE A 124 -0.55 -17.21 -7.82
CA PHE A 124 0.00 -16.79 -6.52
C PHE A 124 -0.97 -15.89 -5.73
N VAL A 125 -1.64 -14.94 -6.40
CA VAL A 125 -2.63 -14.08 -5.74
C VAL A 125 -4.01 -14.76 -5.58
N GLY A 126 -4.14 -16.05 -5.92
CA GLY A 126 -5.33 -16.85 -5.72
C GLY A 126 -6.43 -16.68 -6.77
N LEU A 127 -6.11 -16.17 -7.98
CA LEU A 127 -7.06 -16.17 -9.08
C LEU A 127 -7.12 -17.57 -9.70
N GLY A 128 -8.33 -18.13 -9.87
CA GLY A 128 -8.52 -19.42 -10.50
C GLY A 128 -8.06 -19.47 -11.95
N LYS A 129 -7.50 -20.61 -12.40
CA LYS A 129 -6.94 -20.74 -13.76
C LYS A 129 -7.99 -20.51 -14.85
N GLU A 130 -9.25 -20.85 -14.58
CA GLU A 130 -10.39 -20.63 -15.49
C GLU A 130 -10.67 -19.15 -15.75
N LYS A 131 -10.13 -18.26 -14.90
CA LYS A 131 -10.28 -16.80 -15.01
C LYS A 131 -9.17 -16.11 -15.78
N PHE A 132 -8.07 -16.80 -16.07
CA PHE A 132 -6.89 -16.18 -16.70
C PHE A 132 -7.18 -15.57 -18.07
N ASN A 133 -8.05 -16.22 -18.85
CA ASN A 133 -8.47 -15.77 -20.18
C ASN A 133 -9.77 -14.96 -20.18
N VAL A 134 -10.31 -14.63 -18.99
CA VAL A 134 -11.55 -13.84 -18.89
C VAL A 134 -11.19 -12.35 -18.99
N PRO A 135 -11.88 -11.58 -19.85
CA PRO A 135 -11.73 -10.12 -19.90
C PRO A 135 -12.01 -9.47 -18.54
N ALA A 136 -11.21 -8.47 -18.16
CA ALA A 136 -11.30 -7.84 -16.85
C ALA A 136 -12.70 -7.26 -16.55
N LYS A 137 -13.42 -6.77 -17.56
CA LYS A 137 -14.81 -6.26 -17.42
C LYS A 137 -15.81 -7.32 -16.93
N ASN A 138 -15.51 -8.60 -17.09
CA ASN A 138 -16.37 -9.73 -16.70
C ASN A 138 -15.97 -10.33 -15.34
N LEU A 139 -15.01 -9.73 -14.64
CA LEU A 139 -14.53 -10.16 -13.34
C LEU A 139 -15.17 -9.34 -12.23
N ASN A 140 -15.36 -9.96 -11.05
CA ASN A 140 -15.85 -9.26 -9.89
C ASN A 140 -14.75 -8.40 -9.22
N VAL A 141 -15.14 -7.58 -8.25
CA VAL A 141 -14.23 -6.62 -7.58
C VAL A 141 -13.07 -7.33 -6.88
N VAL A 142 -13.31 -8.50 -6.25
CA VAL A 142 -12.26 -9.27 -5.57
C VAL A 142 -11.25 -9.82 -6.56
N GLU A 143 -11.72 -10.40 -7.67
CA GLU A 143 -10.88 -10.89 -8.76
C GLU A 143 -10.04 -9.76 -9.39
N LEU A 144 -10.64 -8.59 -9.58
CA LEU A 144 -9.95 -7.41 -10.08
C LEU A 144 -8.86 -6.91 -9.11
N ARG A 145 -9.09 -6.96 -7.80
CA ARG A 145 -8.07 -6.64 -6.79
C ARG A 145 -6.92 -7.64 -6.80
N ARG A 146 -7.20 -8.92 -7.00
CA ARG A 146 -6.16 -9.95 -7.19
C ARG A 146 -5.30 -9.64 -8.41
N ILE A 147 -5.91 -9.26 -9.54
CA ILE A 147 -5.16 -8.82 -10.73
C ILE A 147 -4.32 -7.58 -10.43
N GLN A 148 -4.85 -6.60 -9.72
CA GLN A 148 -4.12 -5.40 -9.34
C GLN A 148 -2.90 -5.71 -8.48
N LEU A 149 -3.01 -6.63 -7.53
CA LEU A 149 -1.90 -7.10 -6.73
C LEU A 149 -0.87 -7.87 -7.58
N ALA A 150 -1.32 -8.75 -8.49
CA ALA A 150 -0.45 -9.45 -9.42
C ALA A 150 0.32 -8.48 -10.33
N LYS A 151 -0.32 -7.43 -10.85
CA LYS A 151 0.32 -6.34 -11.62
C LYS A 151 1.40 -5.64 -10.81
N ALA A 152 1.13 -5.36 -9.53
CA ALA A 152 2.09 -4.73 -8.64
C ALA A 152 3.29 -5.65 -8.39
N LEU A 153 3.07 -6.94 -8.12
CA LEU A 153 4.13 -7.93 -7.93
C LEU A 153 4.96 -8.19 -9.21
N ALA A 154 4.34 -8.06 -10.38
CA ALA A 154 5.01 -8.21 -11.67
C ALA A 154 6.15 -7.20 -11.88
N THR A 155 6.12 -6.06 -11.19
CA THR A 155 7.22 -5.08 -11.23
C THR A 155 8.40 -5.45 -10.35
N SER A 156 8.34 -6.59 -9.62
CA SER A 156 9.35 -7.05 -8.66
C SER A 156 9.70 -5.97 -7.62
N PRO A 157 8.70 -5.51 -6.83
CA PRO A 157 8.91 -4.41 -5.90
C PRO A 157 9.78 -4.84 -4.72
N LYS A 158 10.56 -3.89 -4.19
CA LYS A 158 11.21 -3.98 -2.88
C LYS A 158 10.29 -3.42 -1.78
N LEU A 159 9.52 -2.39 -2.13
CA LEU A 159 8.49 -1.78 -1.29
C LEU A 159 7.15 -1.77 -2.02
N LEU A 160 6.16 -2.43 -1.44
CA LEU A 160 4.80 -2.49 -1.94
C LEU A 160 3.91 -1.56 -1.09
N LEU A 161 3.29 -0.58 -1.75
CA LEU A 161 2.34 0.35 -1.13
C LEU A 161 0.92 -0.15 -1.43
N LEU A 162 0.20 -0.56 -0.39
CA LEU A 162 -1.18 -1.05 -0.50
C LEU A 162 -2.16 0.00 0.01
N ASP A 163 -3.02 0.51 -0.86
CA ASP A 163 -3.98 1.57 -0.54
C ASP A 163 -5.40 0.98 -0.48
N GLU A 164 -5.90 0.71 0.73
CA GLU A 164 -7.24 0.18 1.04
C GLU A 164 -7.61 -1.10 0.24
N LEU A 165 -6.65 -2.02 0.12
CA LEU A 165 -6.83 -3.25 -0.67
C LEU A 165 -7.95 -4.15 -0.13
N LEU A 166 -8.17 -4.14 1.20
CA LEU A 166 -9.05 -5.07 1.90
C LEU A 166 -10.47 -4.51 2.15
N THR A 167 -10.72 -3.27 1.74
CA THR A 167 -12.03 -2.63 1.92
C THR A 167 -13.13 -3.37 1.17
N GLY A 168 -14.21 -3.73 1.87
CA GLY A 168 -15.40 -4.41 1.29
C GLY A 168 -15.21 -5.91 1.04
N LEU A 169 -14.13 -6.52 1.53
CA LEU A 169 -13.97 -7.97 1.57
C LEU A 169 -14.80 -8.58 2.72
N THR A 170 -15.26 -9.80 2.52
CA THR A 170 -15.83 -10.62 3.60
C THR A 170 -14.74 -10.98 4.63
N PRO A 171 -15.10 -11.36 5.87
CA PRO A 171 -14.11 -11.76 6.87
C PRO A 171 -13.17 -12.89 6.39
N LYS A 172 -13.68 -13.86 5.65
CA LYS A 172 -12.88 -14.95 5.07
C LYS A 172 -11.89 -14.44 4.02
N GLU A 173 -12.34 -13.59 3.11
CA GLU A 173 -11.48 -12.99 2.09
C GLU A 173 -10.40 -12.08 2.71
N CYS A 174 -10.73 -11.37 3.82
CA CYS A 174 -9.75 -10.63 4.59
C CYS A 174 -8.67 -11.55 5.17
N ASP A 175 -9.06 -12.67 5.77
CA ASP A 175 -8.11 -13.63 6.34
C ASP A 175 -7.19 -14.23 5.25
N GLU A 176 -7.74 -14.58 4.08
CA GLU A 176 -6.97 -15.05 2.92
C GLU A 176 -5.97 -13.96 2.44
N ALA A 177 -6.40 -12.70 2.37
CA ALA A 177 -5.55 -11.59 1.94
C ALA A 177 -4.45 -11.28 2.97
N ILE A 178 -4.74 -11.36 4.27
CA ILE A 178 -3.75 -11.22 5.34
C ILE A 178 -2.64 -12.28 5.18
N GLU A 179 -3.01 -13.55 4.98
CA GLU A 179 -2.03 -14.62 4.78
C GLU A 179 -1.21 -14.41 3.50
N LEU A 180 -1.84 -13.97 2.42
CA LEU A 180 -1.13 -13.63 1.18
C LEU A 180 -0.10 -12.51 1.39
N ILE A 181 -0.46 -11.44 2.11
CA ILE A 181 0.48 -10.35 2.40
C ILE A 181 1.64 -10.82 3.29
N LYS A 182 1.38 -11.72 4.25
CA LYS A 182 2.45 -12.36 5.05
C LYS A 182 3.40 -13.19 4.18
N ILE A 183 2.88 -13.91 3.18
CA ILE A 183 3.70 -14.67 2.23
C ILE A 183 4.54 -13.71 1.38
N ILE A 184 3.98 -12.59 0.91
CA ILE A 184 4.70 -11.54 0.19
C ILE A 184 5.86 -10.99 1.03
N LYS A 185 5.62 -10.70 2.32
CA LYS A 185 6.68 -10.30 3.26
C LYS A 185 7.78 -11.37 3.36
N LYS A 186 7.41 -12.65 3.50
CA LYS A 186 8.38 -13.77 3.57
C LYS A 186 9.24 -13.90 2.31
N GLN A 187 8.80 -13.38 1.16
CA GLN A 187 9.59 -13.29 -0.06
C GLN A 187 10.57 -12.10 -0.06
N GLY A 188 10.69 -11.35 1.05
CA GLY A 188 11.59 -10.22 1.21
C GLY A 188 11.02 -8.89 0.71
N ILE A 189 9.72 -8.80 0.44
CA ILE A 189 9.06 -7.56 0.02
C ILE A 189 8.59 -6.82 1.27
N THR A 190 9.03 -5.58 1.43
CA THR A 190 8.55 -4.67 2.47
C THR A 190 7.17 -4.13 2.06
N VAL A 191 6.26 -3.98 3.02
CA VAL A 191 4.90 -3.52 2.75
C VAL A 191 4.58 -2.29 3.60
N LEU A 192 4.02 -1.25 2.96
CA LEU A 192 3.35 -0.16 3.65
C LEU A 192 1.87 -0.22 3.27
N ILE A 193 1.02 -0.54 4.25
CA ILE A 193 -0.41 -0.72 4.03
C ILE A 193 -1.22 0.40 4.67
N VAL A 194 -2.15 0.97 3.90
CA VAL A 194 -3.19 1.88 4.41
C VAL A 194 -4.46 1.07 4.59
N GLU A 195 -4.92 0.98 5.82
CA GLU A 195 -6.18 0.32 6.17
C GLU A 195 -6.85 1.00 7.37
N HIS A 196 -8.16 0.83 7.47
CA HIS A 196 -8.95 1.33 8.59
C HIS A 196 -9.64 0.20 9.38
N VAL A 197 -9.46 -1.04 8.95
CA VAL A 197 -9.94 -2.21 9.67
C VAL A 197 -8.92 -2.61 10.73
N MET A 198 -9.20 -2.28 12.00
CA MET A 198 -8.25 -2.48 13.10
C MET A 198 -7.81 -3.95 13.24
N ARG A 199 -8.73 -4.91 13.00
CA ARG A 199 -8.39 -6.34 13.00
C ARG A 199 -7.26 -6.69 12.03
N VAL A 200 -7.26 -6.08 10.85
CA VAL A 200 -6.20 -6.28 9.84
C VAL A 200 -4.89 -5.73 10.34
N ILE A 201 -4.89 -4.51 10.84
CA ILE A 201 -3.69 -3.83 11.37
C ILE A 201 -3.07 -4.64 12.51
N MET A 202 -3.89 -5.11 13.46
CA MET A 202 -3.42 -5.90 14.61
C MET A 202 -2.88 -7.28 14.22
N GLY A 203 -3.43 -7.90 13.17
CA GLY A 203 -3.05 -9.25 12.72
C GLY A 203 -1.89 -9.29 11.71
N LEU A 204 -1.56 -8.13 11.12
CA LEU A 204 -0.67 -8.06 9.96
C LEU A 204 0.57 -7.20 10.19
N CYS A 205 0.42 -6.04 10.84
CA CYS A 205 1.49 -5.05 10.91
C CYS A 205 2.48 -5.33 12.04
N ASP A 206 3.76 -5.12 11.77
CA ASP A 206 4.82 -5.12 12.78
C ASP A 206 4.90 -3.77 13.49
N HIS A 207 4.58 -2.69 12.75
CA HIS A 207 4.67 -1.30 13.18
C HIS A 207 3.50 -0.52 12.60
N VAL A 208 2.96 0.44 13.34
CA VAL A 208 1.81 1.27 12.93
C VAL A 208 2.14 2.75 13.12
N ILE A 209 1.81 3.54 12.11
CA ILE A 209 1.94 5.00 12.10
C ILE A 209 0.53 5.59 12.01
N VAL A 210 0.21 6.54 12.89
CA VAL A 210 -1.11 7.17 12.93
C VAL A 210 -1.02 8.62 12.45
N LEU A 211 -1.80 8.94 11.41
CA LEU A 211 -1.95 10.31 10.92
C LEU A 211 -3.29 10.90 11.36
N HIS A 212 -3.26 12.19 11.74
CA HIS A 212 -4.44 12.99 12.01
C HIS A 212 -4.21 14.44 11.56
N HIS A 213 -5.12 14.96 10.74
CA HIS A 213 -5.02 16.32 10.18
C HIS A 213 -3.66 16.65 9.54
N GLY A 214 -3.08 15.67 8.83
CA GLY A 214 -1.80 15.84 8.13
C GLY A 214 -0.56 15.74 9.01
N GLU A 215 -0.68 15.41 10.28
CA GLU A 215 0.43 15.25 11.23
C GLU A 215 0.49 13.81 11.76
N LYS A 216 1.69 13.32 12.08
CA LYS A 216 1.88 12.06 12.80
C LYS A 216 1.61 12.29 14.29
N ILE A 217 0.64 11.58 14.85
CA ILE A 217 0.26 11.71 16.27
C ILE A 217 0.77 10.57 17.15
N CYS A 218 1.05 9.41 16.54
CA CYS A 218 1.56 8.24 17.24
C CYS A 218 2.26 7.30 16.27
N GLU A 219 3.24 6.53 16.75
CA GLU A 219 3.80 5.37 16.06
C GLU A 219 4.30 4.34 17.07
N GLY A 220 4.30 3.07 16.69
CA GLY A 220 4.78 1.98 17.52
C GLY A 220 4.19 0.62 17.14
N PRO A 221 4.42 -0.41 17.97
CA PRO A 221 3.77 -1.70 17.80
C PRO A 221 2.24 -1.58 17.84
N PRO A 222 1.49 -2.38 17.07
CA PRO A 222 0.03 -2.26 17.00
C PRO A 222 -0.67 -2.23 18.35
N LYS A 223 -0.23 -3.07 19.30
CA LYS A 223 -0.82 -3.14 20.67
C LYS A 223 -0.67 -1.85 21.46
N GLU A 224 0.45 -1.16 21.34
CA GLU A 224 0.70 0.10 22.02
C GLU A 224 -0.10 1.25 21.39
N VAL A 225 -0.15 1.28 20.06
CA VAL A 225 -0.88 2.30 19.30
C VAL A 225 -2.37 2.25 19.60
N VAL A 226 -2.97 1.06 19.72
CA VAL A 226 -4.41 0.92 20.04
C VAL A 226 -4.75 1.43 21.44
N CYS A 227 -3.82 1.32 22.39
CA CYS A 227 -4.01 1.79 23.76
C CYS A 227 -3.65 3.28 23.95
N ASN A 228 -3.12 3.95 22.91
CA ASN A 228 -2.74 5.35 23.00
C ASN A 228 -3.97 6.26 23.08
N GLU A 229 -4.07 7.06 24.15
CA GLU A 229 -5.23 7.94 24.40
C GLU A 229 -5.54 8.89 23.24
N ASN A 230 -4.50 9.44 22.57
CA ASN A 230 -4.70 10.34 21.43
C ASN A 230 -5.31 9.59 20.24
N VAL A 231 -4.90 8.34 20.01
CA VAL A 231 -5.45 7.49 18.97
C VAL A 231 -6.91 7.14 19.27
N VAL A 232 -7.20 6.72 20.50
CA VAL A 232 -8.56 6.41 20.96
C VAL A 232 -9.49 7.62 20.78
N LYS A 233 -9.06 8.82 21.22
CA LYS A 233 -9.83 10.07 21.07
C LYS A 233 -10.12 10.42 19.61
N VAL A 234 -9.18 10.14 18.70
CA VAL A 234 -9.33 10.43 17.26
C VAL A 234 -10.32 9.49 16.58
N TYR A 235 -10.37 8.21 16.98
CA TYR A 235 -11.25 7.21 16.37
C TYR A 235 -12.63 7.12 17.00
N LEU A 236 -12.74 7.29 18.33
CA LEU A 236 -14.00 7.15 19.06
C LEU A 236 -14.68 8.49 19.38
N GLY A 237 -13.98 9.62 19.13
CA GLY A 237 -14.44 10.96 19.44
C GLY A 237 -14.33 11.30 20.94
N LYS A 238 -14.58 12.58 21.28
CA LYS A 238 -14.40 13.12 22.65
C LYS A 238 -15.32 12.51 23.72
N ARG A 239 -16.20 11.56 23.39
CA ARG A 239 -17.17 10.97 24.33
C ARG A 239 -16.72 9.66 25.00
N PHE A 240 -15.57 9.12 24.63
CA PHE A 240 -15.00 7.94 25.30
C PHE A 240 -13.78 8.33 26.11
N THR A 241 -13.98 8.94 27.28
CA THR A 241 -13.04 8.82 28.40
C THR A 241 -13.35 7.50 29.07
N PHE A 242 -12.36 6.60 29.18
CA PHE A 242 -12.46 5.41 30.01
C PHE A 242 -12.72 5.88 31.44
N GLY A 243 -13.93 5.51 32.01
CA GLY A 243 -14.32 5.48 33.37
C GLY A 243 -13.53 6.33 34.39
N GLU A 244 -14.00 7.51 34.67
CA GLU A 244 -14.03 7.93 36.06
C GLU A 244 -15.29 7.27 36.64
N GLU A 245 -15.10 6.12 37.32
CA GLU A 245 -16.07 5.60 38.27
C GLU A 245 -16.07 6.57 39.47
N GLU A 246 -17.23 7.20 39.72
CA GLU A 246 -17.58 7.76 41.04
C GLU A 246 -17.92 6.63 42.01
#